data_e28ec327beb7a1f8b7febb2864905a9a
#
_entry.id   e28ec327beb7a1f8b7febb2864905a9a
#
_cell.length_a   1.000
_cell.length_b   1.000
_cell.length_c   1.000
_cell.angle_alpha   90.00
_cell.angle_beta   90.00
_cell.angle_gamma   90.00
#
_symmetry.space_group_name_H-M   'P 1'
#
loop_
_entity.id
_entity.type
_entity.pdbx_description
1 polymer ?
#
loop_
_entity_poly.entity_id
_entity_poly.type
_entity_poly.pdbx_seq_one_letter_code
_entity_poly.pdbx_strand_id
1 'polypeptide(L)'
;MSGETYNVIHNGQGVPIKAWTKGVQLEDQAKGQLLNVAQLPFVFRWIAAMPDVHWGIGATVGSVIPTKGAIIPAAVGVDIGCGMMAVQTSLNARALPDNLHGIREAIEQAVPHGRTNHGGAGDRGAWHEIPADNQEAWGGLKPRYDAILTKHPKLDRGNHANHLGTLGTGNHFIEVCLDESEMVWFMLHSGSRGVGNRMGSYFIELAKKDMERFFVNLPDRDLAYFPEHTEHFDDYVEAVEWAQDFARANRDLMMHQIVDAVRGSGHVPEFTAELKSINCHHNYVARESHFGQNVLVTRKGAVRAREGDMGIIPGSMGARSYIVRGKGNPESFNSCSHGAGRAMSRHEAKKRFTVEDHIRMTEGVECRKDAEVIDETPAAYKPIDAVMAAQADLVEVVHTLRQVVCVKG
;
A
#
# COMPACT_ATOMS: atom_id res chain seq x y z
N MET A 1 14.09 -11.36 31.99
CA MET A 1 13.92 -10.02 31.37
C MET A 1 13.61 -10.26 29.92
N SER A 2 12.35 -10.17 29.50
CA SER A 2 11.97 -10.16 28.09
C SER A 2 12.51 -8.85 27.51
N GLY A 3 13.60 -8.92 26.75
CA GLY A 3 14.14 -7.75 26.09
C GLY A 3 13.06 -7.16 25.17
N GLU A 4 12.85 -5.85 25.24
CA GLU A 4 11.95 -5.14 24.34
C GLU A 4 12.27 -5.52 22.88
N THR A 5 11.24 -5.76 22.06
CA THR A 5 11.37 -6.20 20.66
C THR A 5 11.71 -5.04 19.73
N TYR A 6 11.59 -3.80 20.20
CA TYR A 6 11.85 -2.55 19.46
C TYR A 6 13.01 -1.74 20.06
N ASN A 7 13.53 -0.81 19.29
CA ASN A 7 14.44 0.25 19.75
C ASN A 7 13.63 1.48 20.14
N VAL A 8 14.05 2.21 21.18
CA VAL A 8 13.47 3.51 21.53
C VAL A 8 14.38 4.62 21.00
N ILE A 9 13.83 5.52 20.19
CA ILE A 9 14.53 6.68 19.64
C ILE A 9 13.89 7.93 20.23
N HIS A 10 14.69 8.79 20.85
CA HIS A 10 14.26 10.06 21.42
C HIS A 10 15.44 11.04 21.44
N ASN A 11 15.20 12.30 21.08
CA ASN A 11 16.23 13.35 21.06
C ASN A 11 16.01 14.43 22.13
N GLY A 12 15.14 14.17 23.11
CA GLY A 12 14.78 15.14 24.15
C GLY A 12 13.67 16.11 23.76
N GLN A 13 13.14 16.02 22.54
CA GLN A 13 12.04 16.85 22.05
C GLN A 13 10.88 15.98 21.56
N GLY A 14 9.64 16.35 21.92
CA GLY A 14 8.44 15.64 21.50
C GLY A 14 8.26 14.27 22.15
N VAL A 15 7.51 13.39 21.47
CA VAL A 15 7.22 12.02 21.94
C VAL A 15 8.32 11.04 21.54
N PRO A 16 8.50 9.89 22.25
CA PRO A 16 9.42 8.86 21.82
C PRO A 16 8.94 8.14 20.57
N ILE A 17 9.86 7.45 19.90
CA ILE A 17 9.59 6.59 18.75
C ILE A 17 9.95 5.17 19.13
N LYS A 18 9.03 4.22 18.97
CA LYS A 18 9.25 2.80 19.13
C LYS A 18 9.48 2.18 17.75
N ALA A 19 10.69 1.74 17.48
CA ALA A 19 11.11 1.27 16.15
C ALA A 19 11.45 -0.22 16.17
N TRP A 20 10.70 -1.02 15.42
CA TRP A 20 10.94 -2.46 15.21
C TRP A 20 12.07 -2.71 14.21
N THR A 21 13.20 -2.05 14.43
CA THR A 21 14.35 -2.06 13.50
C THR A 21 15.54 -2.84 14.04
N LYS A 22 15.33 -3.79 14.96
CA LYS A 22 16.39 -4.69 15.42
C LYS A 22 16.77 -5.66 14.29
N GLY A 23 18.03 -5.58 13.85
CA GLY A 23 18.52 -6.38 12.73
C GLY A 23 18.11 -5.88 11.33
N VAL A 24 17.43 -4.74 11.23
CA VAL A 24 17.05 -4.09 9.97
C VAL A 24 17.57 -2.67 9.94
N GLN A 25 18.09 -2.24 8.80
CA GLN A 25 18.62 -0.89 8.63
C GLN A 25 17.54 0.18 8.75
N LEU A 26 17.79 1.21 9.55
CA LEU A 26 17.07 2.48 9.57
C LEU A 26 17.99 3.59 9.05
N GLU A 27 17.63 4.20 7.94
CA GLU A 27 18.38 5.29 7.33
C GLU A 27 18.32 6.55 8.19
N ASP A 28 19.41 7.33 8.28
CA ASP A 28 19.48 8.57 9.06
C ASP A 28 18.44 9.60 8.59
N GLN A 29 18.17 9.67 7.29
CA GLN A 29 17.15 10.56 6.73
C GLN A 29 15.75 10.18 7.20
N ALA A 30 15.41 8.88 7.21
CA ALA A 30 14.14 8.39 7.74
C ALA A 30 14.03 8.64 9.25
N LYS A 31 15.11 8.43 10.01
CA LYS A 31 15.18 8.75 11.43
C LYS A 31 14.92 10.24 11.69
N GLY A 32 15.50 11.13 10.87
CA GLY A 32 15.25 12.57 10.93
C GLY A 32 13.78 12.94 10.72
N GLN A 33 13.12 12.32 9.74
CA GLN A 33 11.69 12.51 9.50
C GLN A 33 10.81 12.05 10.68
N LEU A 34 11.11 10.90 11.28
CA LEU A 34 10.40 10.40 12.46
C LEU A 34 10.53 11.40 13.64
N LEU A 35 11.73 11.94 13.85
CA LEU A 35 11.99 12.94 14.89
C LEU A 35 11.24 14.26 14.63
N ASN A 36 11.09 14.68 13.38
CA ASN A 36 10.29 15.86 13.05
C ASN A 36 8.80 15.65 13.38
N VAL A 37 8.23 14.50 13.01
CA VAL A 37 6.84 14.15 13.35
C VAL A 37 6.64 14.07 14.86
N ALA A 38 7.62 13.51 15.58
CA ALA A 38 7.56 13.34 17.04
C ALA A 38 7.45 14.66 17.81
N GLN A 39 7.87 15.78 17.21
CA GLN A 39 7.79 17.12 17.82
C GLN A 39 6.39 17.76 17.74
N LEU A 40 5.47 17.19 16.95
CA LEU A 40 4.13 17.75 16.82
C LEU A 40 3.32 17.54 18.11
N PRO A 41 2.70 18.59 18.67
CA PRO A 41 2.13 18.55 20.03
C PRO A 41 0.88 17.67 20.16
N PHE A 42 0.28 17.26 19.05
CA PHE A 42 -0.93 16.45 19.01
C PHE A 42 -0.64 14.95 18.70
N VAL A 43 0.62 14.56 18.57
CA VAL A 43 0.98 13.12 18.46
C VAL A 43 0.74 12.46 19.82
N PHE A 44 0.00 11.35 19.80
CA PHE A 44 -0.45 10.66 21.00
C PHE A 44 0.59 9.64 21.45
N ARG A 45 1.16 9.82 22.63
CA ARG A 45 2.09 8.94 23.35
C ARG A 45 3.44 8.70 22.66
N TRP A 46 3.46 8.05 21.48
CA TRP A 46 4.66 7.73 20.71
C TRP A 46 4.31 7.46 19.25
N ILE A 47 5.31 7.44 18.39
CA ILE A 47 5.23 6.96 17.02
C ILE A 47 5.72 5.51 16.99
N ALA A 48 5.05 4.64 16.25
CA ALA A 48 5.55 3.30 15.96
C ALA A 48 6.14 3.26 14.54
N ALA A 49 7.39 2.81 14.42
CA ALA A 49 8.08 2.63 13.14
C ALA A 49 8.27 1.13 12.86
N MET A 50 7.71 0.67 11.74
CA MET A 50 7.73 -0.72 11.33
C MET A 50 9.12 -1.10 10.77
N PRO A 51 9.46 -2.41 10.69
CA PRO A 51 10.78 -2.86 10.21
C PRO A 51 11.13 -2.40 8.79
N ASP A 52 10.14 -2.25 7.94
CA ASP A 52 10.26 -1.80 6.56
C ASP A 52 10.39 -0.28 6.40
N VAL A 53 10.46 0.46 7.51
CA VAL A 53 10.55 1.93 7.50
C VAL A 53 11.67 2.45 6.62
N HIS A 54 11.33 3.43 5.78
CA HIS A 54 12.25 4.12 4.89
C HIS A 54 11.79 5.56 4.60
N TRP A 55 12.64 6.34 3.95
CA TRP A 55 12.33 7.71 3.60
C TRP A 55 11.08 7.82 2.72
N GLY A 56 10.25 8.83 2.98
CA GLY A 56 9.05 9.15 2.22
C GLY A 56 8.81 10.67 2.17
N ILE A 57 7.95 11.15 1.26
CA ILE A 57 7.58 12.57 1.20
C ILE A 57 6.73 12.92 2.43
N GLY A 58 7.11 13.93 3.17
CA GLY A 58 6.46 14.42 4.40
C GLY A 58 6.72 13.54 5.61
N ALA A 59 6.24 12.31 5.63
CA ALA A 59 6.49 11.34 6.68
C ALA A 59 7.07 10.05 6.09
N THR A 60 7.78 9.28 6.92
CA THR A 60 8.32 7.98 6.54
C THR A 60 7.23 7.02 6.09
N VAL A 61 7.55 6.16 5.09
CA VAL A 61 6.81 4.95 4.82
C VAL A 61 7.22 3.91 5.86
N GLY A 62 6.31 3.09 6.35
CA GLY A 62 6.53 2.19 7.49
C GLY A 62 6.28 2.86 8.85
N SER A 63 5.45 3.91 8.91
CA SER A 63 5.13 4.61 10.16
C SER A 63 3.66 4.55 10.52
N VAL A 64 3.42 4.50 11.83
CA VAL A 64 2.11 4.58 12.48
C VAL A 64 2.11 5.80 13.40
N ILE A 65 1.29 6.77 13.05
CA ILE A 65 1.26 8.09 13.70
C ILE A 65 -0.13 8.28 14.32
N PRO A 66 -0.30 8.01 15.61
CA PRO A 66 -1.55 8.31 16.31
C PRO A 66 -1.61 9.79 16.64
N THR A 67 -2.71 10.44 16.32
CA THR A 67 -2.92 11.87 16.61
C THR A 67 -4.23 12.11 17.35
N LYS A 68 -4.29 13.18 18.13
CA LYS A 68 -5.48 13.63 18.84
C LYS A 68 -5.71 15.10 18.55
N GLY A 69 -6.84 15.42 17.95
CA GLY A 69 -7.22 16.80 17.65
C GLY A 69 -6.64 17.37 16.34
N ALA A 70 -5.94 16.56 15.53
CA ALA A 70 -5.45 16.99 14.22
C ALA A 70 -5.17 15.81 13.29
N ILE A 71 -5.11 16.08 11.97
CA ILE A 71 -4.74 15.14 10.93
C ILE A 71 -3.68 15.73 10.01
N ILE A 72 -2.67 14.93 9.62
CA ILE A 72 -1.55 15.34 8.76
C ILE A 72 -1.73 14.69 7.38
N PRO A 73 -2.13 15.43 6.33
CA PRO A 73 -2.36 14.85 5.00
C PRO A 73 -1.14 14.14 4.41
N ALA A 74 0.05 14.71 4.55
CA ALA A 74 1.27 14.07 4.04
C ALA A 74 1.66 12.79 4.79
N ALA A 75 1.16 12.59 6.01
CA ALA A 75 1.36 11.35 6.76
C ALA A 75 0.48 10.18 6.27
N VAL A 76 -0.61 10.45 5.55
CA VAL A 76 -1.34 9.43 4.79
C VAL A 76 -0.62 9.16 3.46
N GLY A 77 -0.08 10.20 2.85
CA GLY A 77 0.56 10.17 1.54
C GLY A 77 -0.42 10.42 0.40
N VAL A 78 0.09 10.38 -0.83
CA VAL A 78 -0.71 10.66 -2.03
C VAL A 78 -1.39 9.43 -2.63
N ASP A 79 -0.91 8.23 -2.35
CA ASP A 79 -1.58 6.98 -2.76
C ASP A 79 -2.52 6.49 -1.65
N ILE A 80 -3.57 7.29 -1.41
CA ILE A 80 -4.56 7.05 -0.36
C ILE A 80 -5.25 5.71 -0.61
N GLY A 81 -5.38 4.89 0.43
CA GLY A 81 -6.04 3.59 0.35
C GLY A 81 -5.23 2.52 -0.39
N CYS A 82 -3.97 2.80 -0.78
CA CYS A 82 -3.09 1.75 -1.30
C CYS A 82 -3.10 0.55 -0.36
N GLY A 83 -3.10 -0.65 -0.94
CA GLY A 83 -3.26 -1.87 -0.16
C GLY A 83 -3.12 -3.13 -0.98
N MET A 84 -3.29 -4.24 -0.31
CA MET A 84 -3.14 -5.57 -0.87
C MET A 84 -4.47 -6.33 -0.86
N MET A 85 -4.64 -7.20 -1.86
CA MET A 85 -5.67 -8.23 -1.85
C MET A 85 -5.07 -9.58 -2.22
N ALA A 86 -5.51 -10.65 -1.56
CA ALA A 86 -5.12 -12.02 -1.90
C ALA A 86 -6.32 -12.95 -1.77
N VAL A 87 -6.40 -13.93 -2.66
CA VAL A 87 -7.46 -14.94 -2.70
C VAL A 87 -6.84 -16.32 -2.90
N GLN A 88 -7.17 -17.26 -2.02
CA GLN A 88 -6.81 -18.66 -2.19
C GLN A 88 -7.78 -19.34 -3.15
N THR A 89 -7.26 -20.13 -4.10
CA THR A 89 -8.05 -20.90 -5.06
C THR A 89 -8.09 -22.37 -4.67
N SER A 90 -8.95 -23.16 -5.34
CA SER A 90 -8.94 -24.61 -5.25
C SER A 90 -7.88 -25.26 -6.15
N LEU A 91 -7.12 -24.48 -6.94
CA LEU A 91 -6.03 -24.99 -7.77
C LEU A 91 -4.83 -25.40 -6.92
N ASN A 92 -4.17 -26.47 -7.36
CA ASN A 92 -2.86 -26.88 -6.88
C ASN A 92 -1.82 -26.64 -7.97
N ALA A 93 -0.56 -26.51 -7.65
CA ALA A 93 0.55 -26.29 -8.58
C ALA A 93 0.58 -27.27 -9.75
N ARG A 94 0.14 -28.52 -9.54
CA ARG A 94 0.07 -29.54 -10.60
C ARG A 94 -0.98 -29.23 -11.69
N ALA A 95 -1.91 -28.33 -11.40
CA ALA A 95 -2.93 -27.89 -12.35
C ALA A 95 -2.44 -26.72 -13.22
N LEU A 96 -1.30 -26.13 -12.90
CA LEU A 96 -0.67 -25.08 -13.68
C LEU A 96 0.11 -25.68 -14.85
N PRO A 97 0.12 -25.04 -16.03
CA PRO A 97 0.94 -25.48 -17.16
C PRO A 97 2.44 -25.24 -16.86
N ASP A 98 3.30 -26.01 -17.53
CA ASP A 98 4.76 -25.84 -17.42
C ASP A 98 5.22 -24.43 -17.87
N ASN A 99 4.54 -23.85 -18.85
CA ASN A 99 4.77 -22.47 -19.30
C ASN A 99 3.64 -21.57 -18.84
N LEU A 100 3.96 -20.63 -17.93
CA LEU A 100 3.00 -19.71 -17.32
C LEU A 100 2.75 -18.45 -18.16
N HIS A 101 3.38 -18.29 -19.31
CA HIS A 101 3.25 -17.12 -20.17
C HIS A 101 1.80 -16.83 -20.54
N GLY A 102 1.01 -17.88 -20.93
CA GLY A 102 -0.39 -17.72 -21.27
C GLY A 102 -1.26 -17.24 -20.10
N ILE A 103 -0.94 -17.64 -18.87
CA ILE A 103 -1.63 -17.12 -17.66
C ILE A 103 -1.29 -15.65 -17.46
N ARG A 104 0.00 -15.26 -17.62
CA ARG A 104 0.41 -13.86 -17.55
C ARG A 104 -0.31 -13.01 -18.59
N GLU A 105 -0.32 -13.45 -19.85
CA GLU A 105 -1.01 -12.74 -20.94
C GLU A 105 -2.52 -12.59 -20.68
N ALA A 106 -3.18 -13.62 -20.18
CA ALA A 106 -4.61 -13.55 -19.84
C ALA A 106 -4.89 -12.47 -18.79
N ILE A 107 -4.03 -12.36 -17.75
CA ILE A 107 -4.14 -11.33 -16.72
C ILE A 107 -3.84 -9.93 -17.30
N GLU A 108 -2.79 -9.80 -18.12
CA GLU A 108 -2.40 -8.54 -18.76
C GLU A 108 -3.48 -7.99 -19.72
N GLN A 109 -4.23 -8.89 -20.38
CA GLN A 109 -5.34 -8.52 -21.25
C GLN A 109 -6.59 -8.13 -20.47
N ALA A 110 -6.84 -8.76 -19.33
CA ALA A 110 -8.04 -8.54 -18.52
C ALA A 110 -7.98 -7.28 -17.64
N VAL A 111 -6.78 -6.87 -17.21
CA VAL A 111 -6.62 -5.75 -16.29
C VAL A 111 -5.73 -4.69 -16.93
N PRO A 112 -6.27 -3.48 -17.24
CA PRO A 112 -5.45 -2.37 -17.71
C PRO A 112 -4.33 -2.06 -16.73
N HIS A 113 -3.09 -1.94 -17.22
CA HIS A 113 -1.91 -1.71 -16.42
C HIS A 113 -0.93 -0.76 -17.13
N GLY A 114 -0.14 -0.04 -16.37
CA GLY A 114 0.79 0.94 -16.89
C GLY A 114 0.36 2.38 -16.65
N ARG A 115 1.13 3.30 -17.21
CA ARG A 115 0.88 4.75 -17.10
C ARG A 115 -0.36 5.11 -17.93
N THR A 116 -1.28 5.83 -17.31
CA THR A 116 -2.46 6.35 -17.97
C THR A 116 -2.29 7.84 -18.31
N ASN A 117 -2.81 8.25 -19.47
CA ASN A 117 -2.84 9.65 -19.87
C ASN A 117 -4.26 10.24 -19.70
N HIS A 118 -5.24 9.74 -20.44
CA HIS A 118 -6.59 10.34 -20.48
C HIS A 118 -7.73 9.30 -20.57
N GLY A 119 -7.43 7.99 -20.56
CA GLY A 119 -8.43 6.95 -20.71
C GLY A 119 -9.03 6.90 -22.11
N GLY A 120 -8.21 7.04 -23.15
CA GLY A 120 -8.61 6.96 -24.55
C GLY A 120 -8.04 5.74 -25.27
N ALA A 121 -8.34 5.60 -26.56
CA ALA A 121 -7.78 4.55 -27.40
C ALA A 121 -6.25 4.54 -27.34
N GLY A 122 -5.67 3.37 -27.02
CA GLY A 122 -4.22 3.21 -26.81
C GLY A 122 -3.70 3.57 -25.42
N ASP A 123 -4.54 3.97 -24.48
CA ASP A 123 -4.17 4.13 -23.07
C ASP A 123 -4.21 2.75 -22.36
N ARG A 124 -3.05 2.14 -22.18
CA ARG A 124 -2.92 0.80 -21.59
C ARG A 124 -3.30 0.75 -20.11
N GLY A 125 -3.27 1.87 -19.42
CA GLY A 125 -3.52 1.98 -17.96
C GLY A 125 -4.96 2.32 -17.59
N ALA A 126 -5.89 2.40 -18.55
CA ALA A 126 -7.29 2.76 -18.33
C ALA A 126 -8.22 1.99 -19.26
N TRP A 127 -9.49 1.85 -18.86
CA TRP A 127 -10.52 1.26 -19.72
C TRP A 127 -10.83 2.18 -20.89
N HIS A 128 -10.87 1.63 -22.10
CA HIS A 128 -11.44 2.28 -23.25
C HIS A 128 -12.98 2.19 -23.21
N GLU A 129 -13.48 0.97 -22.97
CA GLU A 129 -14.88 0.70 -22.66
C GLU A 129 -14.95 0.17 -21.24
N ILE A 130 -15.68 0.88 -20.37
CA ILE A 130 -15.76 0.55 -18.96
C ILE A 130 -16.67 -0.68 -18.79
N PRO A 131 -16.21 -1.76 -18.15
CA PRO A 131 -17.07 -2.92 -17.87
C PRO A 131 -18.29 -2.56 -17.03
N ALA A 132 -19.39 -3.30 -17.17
CA ALA A 132 -20.66 -3.01 -16.49
C ALA A 132 -20.52 -2.98 -14.97
N ASP A 133 -19.80 -3.94 -14.38
CA ASP A 133 -19.57 -3.99 -12.93
C ASP A 133 -18.76 -2.79 -12.43
N ASN A 134 -17.80 -2.30 -13.23
CA ASN A 134 -17.02 -1.10 -12.93
C ASN A 134 -17.89 0.17 -13.01
N GLN A 135 -18.84 0.22 -13.96
CA GLN A 135 -19.80 1.32 -14.07
C GLN A 135 -20.74 1.35 -12.87
N GLU A 136 -21.24 0.21 -12.43
CA GLU A 136 -22.10 0.07 -11.26
C GLU A 136 -21.35 0.52 -9.99
N ALA A 137 -20.12 0.00 -9.76
CA ALA A 137 -19.30 0.40 -8.63
C ALA A 137 -18.99 1.90 -8.62
N TRP A 138 -18.68 2.49 -9.79
CA TRP A 138 -18.51 3.93 -9.93
C TRP A 138 -19.80 4.69 -9.61
N GLY A 139 -20.96 4.20 -10.05
CA GLY A 139 -22.27 4.76 -9.73
C GLY A 139 -22.50 4.87 -8.23
N GLY A 140 -22.07 3.89 -7.44
CA GLY A 140 -22.10 3.90 -5.97
C GLY A 140 -21.17 4.93 -5.32
N LEU A 141 -19.98 5.16 -5.92
CA LEU A 141 -18.97 6.10 -5.40
C LEU A 141 -19.23 7.56 -5.80
N LYS A 142 -19.85 7.78 -6.96
CA LYS A 142 -20.00 9.08 -7.60
C LYS A 142 -20.75 10.13 -6.77
N PRO A 143 -21.85 9.85 -6.07
CA PRO A 143 -22.56 10.87 -5.30
C PRO A 143 -21.70 11.54 -4.21
N ARG A 144 -20.88 10.77 -3.49
CA ARG A 144 -19.94 11.32 -2.51
C ARG A 144 -18.80 12.09 -3.18
N TYR A 145 -18.34 11.63 -4.34
CA TYR A 145 -17.35 12.35 -5.12
C TYR A 145 -17.88 13.72 -5.59
N ASP A 146 -19.09 13.79 -6.12
CA ASP A 146 -19.72 15.03 -6.54
C ASP A 146 -19.92 16.02 -5.37
N ALA A 147 -20.21 15.52 -4.17
CA ALA A 147 -20.28 16.34 -2.96
C ALA A 147 -18.92 16.96 -2.59
N ILE A 148 -17.82 16.16 -2.70
CA ILE A 148 -16.45 16.67 -2.51
C ILE A 148 -16.13 17.74 -3.58
N LEU A 149 -16.48 17.50 -4.84
CA LEU A 149 -16.23 18.47 -5.93
C LEU A 149 -16.99 19.79 -5.75
N THR A 150 -18.19 19.74 -5.17
CA THR A 150 -18.98 20.96 -4.89
C THR A 150 -18.21 21.91 -3.96
N LYS A 151 -17.48 21.39 -2.99
CA LYS A 151 -16.64 22.18 -2.08
C LYS A 151 -15.25 22.47 -2.66
N HIS A 152 -14.71 21.54 -3.44
CA HIS A 152 -13.34 21.56 -3.95
C HIS A 152 -13.30 21.38 -5.49
N PRO A 153 -13.85 22.31 -6.29
CA PRO A 153 -13.99 22.16 -7.74
C PRO A 153 -12.66 22.02 -8.50
N LYS A 154 -11.55 22.37 -7.88
CA LYS A 154 -10.20 22.16 -8.47
C LYS A 154 -9.82 20.68 -8.57
N LEU A 155 -10.52 19.79 -7.88
CA LEU A 155 -10.34 18.35 -7.96
C LEU A 155 -11.01 17.73 -9.19
N ASP A 156 -11.95 18.45 -9.84
CA ASP A 156 -12.63 17.99 -11.05
C ASP A 156 -11.70 17.97 -12.25
N ARG A 157 -10.87 16.95 -12.30
CA ARG A 157 -9.89 16.73 -13.39
C ARG A 157 -9.72 15.23 -13.64
N GLY A 158 -9.98 14.80 -14.86
CA GLY A 158 -9.71 13.46 -15.35
C GLY A 158 -10.91 12.52 -15.31
N ASN A 159 -10.72 11.39 -15.91
CA ASN A 159 -11.77 10.38 -16.14
C ASN A 159 -11.61 9.21 -15.14
N HIS A 160 -12.16 9.37 -13.95
CA HIS A 160 -11.91 8.45 -12.83
C HIS A 160 -12.62 7.11 -12.99
N ALA A 161 -13.78 7.09 -13.64
CA ALA A 161 -14.50 5.85 -13.94
C ALA A 161 -13.65 4.90 -14.80
N ASN A 162 -12.87 5.44 -15.74
CA ASN A 162 -11.98 4.64 -16.60
C ASN A 162 -10.78 4.05 -15.86
N HIS A 163 -10.50 4.49 -14.62
CA HIS A 163 -9.38 4.01 -13.81
C HIS A 163 -9.81 3.00 -12.73
N LEU A 164 -11.10 2.84 -12.48
CA LEU A 164 -11.61 1.88 -11.51
C LEU A 164 -11.46 0.46 -12.05
N GLY A 165 -10.92 -0.46 -11.26
CA GLY A 165 -10.58 -1.82 -11.69
C GLY A 165 -9.31 -1.89 -12.56
N THR A 166 -8.32 -0.99 -12.32
CA THR A 166 -7.05 -0.96 -13.06
C THR A 166 -5.85 -1.02 -12.12
N LEU A 167 -4.73 -1.57 -12.59
CA LEU A 167 -3.54 -1.80 -11.77
C LEU A 167 -2.75 -0.52 -11.46
N GLY A 168 -2.42 0.26 -12.48
CA GLY A 168 -1.53 1.40 -12.38
C GLY A 168 -0.07 1.08 -12.65
N THR A 169 0.83 1.84 -12.04
CA THR A 169 2.28 1.76 -12.26
C THR A 169 3.05 1.74 -10.94
N GLY A 170 4.36 1.71 -11.05
CA GLY A 170 5.28 1.82 -9.93
C GLY A 170 5.43 0.51 -9.17
N ASN A 171 5.16 0.53 -7.87
CA ASN A 171 5.22 -0.68 -7.04
C ASN A 171 3.96 -1.54 -7.11
N HIS A 172 2.95 -1.16 -7.89
CA HIS A 172 1.74 -1.98 -8.09
C HIS A 172 2.05 -3.23 -8.90
N PHE A 173 1.37 -4.33 -8.58
CA PHE A 173 1.57 -5.63 -9.23
C PHE A 173 0.36 -6.53 -9.07
N ILE A 174 0.29 -7.57 -9.94
CA ILE A 174 -0.56 -8.74 -9.79
C ILE A 174 0.35 -9.95 -9.81
N GLU A 175 0.16 -10.87 -8.88
CA GLU A 175 0.97 -12.08 -8.77
C GLU A 175 0.11 -13.34 -8.70
N VAL A 176 0.60 -14.42 -9.30
CA VAL A 176 0.18 -15.78 -9.01
C VAL A 176 1.23 -16.40 -8.11
N CYS A 177 0.82 -16.92 -6.97
CA CYS A 177 1.70 -17.48 -5.95
C CYS A 177 1.31 -18.91 -5.59
N LEU A 178 2.27 -19.63 -5.03
CA LEU A 178 2.07 -20.94 -4.40
C LEU A 178 2.37 -20.84 -2.92
N ASP A 179 1.50 -21.41 -2.08
CA ASP A 179 1.77 -21.54 -0.64
C ASP A 179 2.62 -22.80 -0.34
N GLU A 180 2.92 -23.04 0.93
CA GLU A 180 3.69 -24.21 1.41
C GLU A 180 3.03 -25.56 1.15
N SER A 181 1.72 -25.56 0.81
CA SER A 181 0.94 -26.74 0.41
C SER A 181 0.76 -26.83 -1.10
N GLU A 182 1.49 -26.01 -1.87
CA GLU A 182 1.39 -25.88 -3.33
C GLU A 182 -0.01 -25.45 -3.83
N MET A 183 -0.83 -24.81 -2.96
CA MET A 183 -2.10 -24.21 -3.37
C MET A 183 -1.87 -22.88 -4.06
N VAL A 184 -2.63 -22.61 -5.10
CA VAL A 184 -2.51 -21.39 -5.92
C VAL A 184 -3.27 -20.23 -5.27
N TRP A 185 -2.58 -19.09 -5.17
CA TRP A 185 -3.12 -17.82 -4.71
C TRP A 185 -3.01 -16.76 -5.82
N PHE A 186 -4.04 -15.94 -5.96
CA PHE A 186 -3.92 -14.66 -6.66
C PHE A 186 -3.70 -13.56 -5.64
N MET A 187 -2.75 -12.68 -5.91
CA MET A 187 -2.41 -11.55 -5.05
C MET A 187 -2.23 -10.30 -5.90
N LEU A 188 -2.68 -9.15 -5.39
CA LEU A 188 -2.51 -7.87 -6.08
C LEU A 188 -2.23 -6.73 -5.10
N HIS A 189 -1.52 -5.72 -5.59
CA HIS A 189 -1.19 -4.48 -4.92
C HIS A 189 -1.65 -3.31 -5.79
N SER A 190 -2.62 -2.51 -5.30
CA SER A 190 -3.10 -1.31 -5.97
C SER A 190 -3.83 -0.38 -5.00
N GLY A 191 -4.05 0.87 -5.42
CA GLY A 191 -4.60 1.95 -4.61
C GLY A 191 -5.73 2.73 -5.28
N SER A 192 -5.92 3.97 -4.86
CA SER A 192 -6.98 4.86 -5.33
C SER A 192 -6.67 5.54 -6.67
N ARG A 193 -5.64 5.10 -7.37
CA ARG A 193 -5.28 5.57 -8.69
C ARG A 193 -5.04 7.10 -8.71
N GLY A 194 -5.14 7.72 -9.89
CA GLY A 194 -4.90 9.14 -10.07
C GLY A 194 -5.85 10.06 -9.30
N VAL A 195 -7.05 9.61 -8.94
CA VAL A 195 -8.01 10.42 -8.18
C VAL A 195 -7.54 10.62 -6.74
N GLY A 196 -7.12 9.55 -6.05
CA GLY A 196 -6.59 9.67 -4.69
C GLY A 196 -5.27 10.46 -4.65
N ASN A 197 -4.41 10.29 -5.65
CA ASN A 197 -3.19 11.09 -5.77
C ASN A 197 -3.49 12.59 -5.86
N ARG A 198 -4.48 12.99 -6.66
CA ARG A 198 -4.91 14.39 -6.74
C ARG A 198 -5.49 14.91 -5.44
N MET A 199 -6.36 14.12 -4.78
CA MET A 199 -6.92 14.48 -3.48
C MET A 199 -5.80 14.67 -2.45
N GLY A 200 -4.90 13.70 -2.30
CA GLY A 200 -3.77 13.77 -1.38
C GLY A 200 -2.92 15.01 -1.64
N SER A 201 -2.51 15.25 -2.88
CA SER A 201 -1.70 16.41 -3.25
C SER A 201 -2.42 17.73 -2.99
N TYR A 202 -3.71 17.81 -3.32
CA TYR A 202 -4.52 19.01 -3.10
C TYR A 202 -4.62 19.38 -1.62
N PHE A 203 -4.96 18.41 -0.75
CA PHE A 203 -5.12 18.67 0.68
C PHE A 203 -3.78 18.87 1.39
N ILE A 204 -2.68 18.27 0.94
CA ILE A 204 -1.34 18.58 1.41
C ILE A 204 -1.03 20.07 1.17
N GLU A 205 -1.26 20.57 -0.03
CA GLU A 205 -1.02 21.98 -0.34
C GLU A 205 -2.02 22.91 0.35
N LEU A 206 -3.25 22.50 0.59
CA LEU A 206 -4.24 23.25 1.34
C LEU A 206 -3.83 23.38 2.81
N ALA A 207 -3.36 22.30 3.43
CA ALA A 207 -2.85 22.33 4.81
C ALA A 207 -1.64 23.26 4.96
N LYS A 208 -0.71 23.25 3.99
CA LYS A 208 0.42 24.20 3.99
C LYS A 208 -0.04 25.65 3.98
N LYS A 209 -1.04 25.99 3.18
CA LYS A 209 -1.62 27.34 3.12
C LYS A 209 -2.30 27.73 4.43
N ASP A 210 -2.98 26.79 5.10
CA ASP A 210 -3.58 27.06 6.41
C ASP A 210 -2.50 27.34 7.46
N MET A 211 -1.40 26.56 7.47
CA MET A 211 -0.28 26.81 8.37
C MET A 211 0.37 28.19 8.14
N GLU A 212 0.58 28.56 6.88
CA GLU A 212 1.08 29.89 6.52
C GLU A 212 0.11 31.00 6.97
N ARG A 213 -1.18 30.84 6.73
CA ARG A 213 -2.23 31.80 7.12
C ARG A 213 -2.31 32.03 8.62
N PHE A 214 -2.09 30.97 9.40
CA PHE A 214 -2.15 31.00 10.88
C PHE A 214 -0.78 31.21 11.52
N PHE A 215 0.28 31.46 10.75
CA PHE A 215 1.65 31.67 11.22
C PHE A 215 2.20 30.53 12.08
N VAL A 216 1.82 29.27 11.74
CA VAL A 216 2.29 28.07 12.45
C VAL A 216 3.65 27.66 11.89
N ASN A 217 4.67 27.65 12.76
CA ASN A 217 5.98 27.11 12.43
C ASN A 217 6.03 25.60 12.68
N LEU A 218 6.47 24.84 11.69
CA LEU A 218 6.60 23.40 11.74
C LEU A 218 8.07 22.99 11.62
N PRO A 219 8.47 21.86 12.23
CA PRO A 219 9.82 21.31 12.06
C PRO A 219 10.10 20.89 10.59
N ASP A 220 9.06 20.57 9.85
CA ASP A 220 9.07 20.32 8.42
C ASP A 220 7.76 20.86 7.83
N ARG A 221 7.84 21.65 6.75
CA ARG A 221 6.67 22.23 6.07
C ARG A 221 5.69 21.17 5.56
N ASP A 222 6.17 19.99 5.20
CA ASP A 222 5.33 18.89 4.74
C ASP A 222 4.48 18.27 5.87
N LEU A 223 4.76 18.60 7.14
CA LEU A 223 3.95 18.18 8.28
C LEU A 223 2.76 19.12 8.58
N ALA A 224 2.38 19.94 7.61
CA ALA A 224 1.18 20.76 7.69
C ALA A 224 -0.05 19.90 8.00
N TYR A 225 -0.96 20.41 8.83
CA TYR A 225 -2.07 19.64 9.38
C TYR A 225 -3.37 20.43 9.42
N PHE A 226 -4.47 19.74 9.55
CA PHE A 226 -5.78 20.31 9.84
C PHE A 226 -6.17 20.02 11.28
N PRO A 227 -6.48 21.05 12.10
CA PRO A 227 -7.04 20.86 13.42
C PRO A 227 -8.46 20.29 13.35
N GLU A 228 -8.82 19.40 14.27
CA GLU A 228 -10.19 18.90 14.45
C GLU A 228 -11.17 20.06 14.67
N HIS A 229 -12.41 19.89 14.24
CA HIS A 229 -13.46 20.92 14.29
C HIS A 229 -13.22 22.11 13.35
N THR A 230 -12.45 21.93 12.29
CA THR A 230 -12.31 22.89 11.19
C THR A 230 -12.92 22.30 9.91
N GLU A 231 -13.40 23.18 9.02
CA GLU A 231 -14.01 22.77 7.76
C GLU A 231 -13.04 21.92 6.90
N HIS A 232 -11.78 22.33 6.77
CA HIS A 232 -10.79 21.59 5.99
C HIS A 232 -10.43 20.23 6.62
N PHE A 233 -10.56 20.07 7.94
CA PHE A 233 -10.41 18.78 8.58
C PHE A 233 -11.52 17.82 8.15
N ASP A 234 -12.78 18.25 8.24
CA ASP A 234 -13.94 17.44 7.89
C ASP A 234 -13.93 17.09 6.40
N ASP A 235 -13.61 18.05 5.54
CA ASP A 235 -13.50 17.86 4.09
C ASP A 235 -12.37 16.86 3.72
N TYR A 236 -11.23 16.94 4.42
CA TYR A 236 -10.14 16.01 4.19
C TYR A 236 -10.47 14.58 4.65
N VAL A 237 -11.11 14.44 5.82
CA VAL A 237 -11.55 13.13 6.32
C VAL A 237 -12.51 12.47 5.32
N GLU A 238 -13.52 13.22 4.82
CA GLU A 238 -14.46 12.72 3.81
C GLU A 238 -13.72 12.31 2.51
N ALA A 239 -12.77 13.10 2.04
CA ALA A 239 -12.00 12.80 0.84
C ALA A 239 -11.12 11.55 1.01
N VAL A 240 -10.49 11.38 2.18
CA VAL A 240 -9.66 10.21 2.49
C VAL A 240 -10.51 8.94 2.59
N GLU A 241 -11.63 8.99 3.29
CA GLU A 241 -12.56 7.86 3.41
C GLU A 241 -13.09 7.46 2.04
N TRP A 242 -13.50 8.42 1.23
CA TRP A 242 -13.95 8.16 -0.15
C TRP A 242 -12.83 7.50 -0.99
N ALA A 243 -11.60 8.00 -0.92
CA ALA A 243 -10.49 7.43 -1.66
C ALA A 243 -10.10 6.02 -1.19
N GLN A 244 -10.28 5.73 0.11
CA GLN A 244 -10.13 4.37 0.67
C GLN A 244 -11.20 3.43 0.11
N ASP A 245 -12.47 3.86 0.02
CA ASP A 245 -13.56 3.08 -0.56
C ASP A 245 -13.31 2.83 -2.05
N PHE A 246 -12.88 3.85 -2.81
CA PHE A 246 -12.48 3.70 -4.21
C PHE A 246 -11.36 2.66 -4.36
N ALA A 247 -10.32 2.72 -3.52
CA ALA A 247 -9.19 1.80 -3.58
C ALA A 247 -9.59 0.35 -3.25
N ARG A 248 -10.51 0.16 -2.31
CA ARG A 248 -11.09 -1.16 -1.99
C ARG A 248 -11.84 -1.71 -3.19
N ALA A 249 -12.78 -0.94 -3.74
CA ALA A 249 -13.55 -1.33 -4.91
C ALA A 249 -12.64 -1.62 -6.13
N ASN A 250 -11.58 -0.81 -6.31
CA ASN A 250 -10.58 -1.03 -7.36
C ASN A 250 -9.94 -2.43 -7.26
N ARG A 251 -9.52 -2.85 -6.06
CA ARG A 251 -8.93 -4.17 -5.85
C ARG A 251 -9.94 -5.29 -5.99
N ASP A 252 -11.16 -5.13 -5.48
CA ASP A 252 -12.22 -6.14 -5.59
C ASP A 252 -12.55 -6.41 -7.07
N LEU A 253 -12.76 -5.37 -7.87
CA LEU A 253 -13.02 -5.48 -9.32
C LEU A 253 -11.86 -6.14 -10.07
N MET A 254 -10.62 -5.72 -9.79
CA MET A 254 -9.43 -6.33 -10.39
C MET A 254 -9.35 -7.83 -10.06
N MET A 255 -9.62 -8.22 -8.81
CA MET A 255 -9.55 -9.63 -8.42
C MET A 255 -10.60 -10.47 -9.15
N HIS A 256 -11.84 -9.98 -9.32
CA HIS A 256 -12.85 -10.65 -10.14
C HIS A 256 -12.38 -10.82 -11.58
N GLN A 257 -11.83 -9.76 -12.19
CA GLN A 257 -11.31 -9.81 -13.56
C GLN A 257 -10.15 -10.79 -13.73
N ILE A 258 -9.24 -10.86 -12.74
CA ILE A 258 -8.11 -11.81 -12.74
C ILE A 258 -8.64 -13.26 -12.67
N VAL A 259 -9.55 -13.54 -11.75
CA VAL A 259 -10.13 -14.88 -11.57
C VAL A 259 -10.85 -15.32 -12.84
N ASP A 260 -11.67 -14.46 -13.42
CA ASP A 260 -12.44 -14.77 -14.63
C ASP A 260 -11.53 -14.93 -15.85
N ALA A 261 -10.50 -14.09 -15.98
CA ALA A 261 -9.52 -14.22 -17.08
C ALA A 261 -8.74 -15.53 -17.01
N VAL A 262 -8.25 -15.90 -15.83
CA VAL A 262 -7.52 -17.16 -15.67
C VAL A 262 -8.44 -18.37 -15.88
N ARG A 263 -9.68 -18.33 -15.37
CA ARG A 263 -10.70 -19.36 -15.57
C ARG A 263 -11.05 -19.53 -17.06
N GLY A 264 -11.25 -18.41 -17.76
CA GLY A 264 -11.59 -18.41 -19.20
C GLY A 264 -10.40 -18.65 -20.13
N SER A 265 -9.17 -18.64 -19.63
CA SER A 265 -7.95 -18.76 -20.46
C SER A 265 -7.75 -20.13 -21.12
N GLY A 266 -8.38 -21.18 -20.60
CA GLY A 266 -8.18 -22.57 -21.03
C GLY A 266 -6.82 -23.16 -20.61
N HIS A 267 -6.01 -22.44 -19.83
CA HIS A 267 -4.69 -22.92 -19.37
C HIS A 267 -4.76 -23.71 -18.07
N VAL A 268 -5.87 -23.63 -17.35
CA VAL A 268 -6.10 -24.34 -16.07
C VAL A 268 -7.48 -25.00 -16.07
N PRO A 269 -7.69 -26.07 -15.28
CA PRO A 269 -9.01 -26.64 -15.09
C PRO A 269 -9.94 -25.67 -14.32
N GLU A 270 -11.24 -25.99 -14.29
CA GLU A 270 -12.22 -25.27 -13.46
C GLU A 270 -11.79 -25.21 -11.99
N PHE A 271 -11.98 -24.05 -11.37
CA PHE A 271 -11.61 -23.80 -9.98
C PHE A 271 -12.54 -22.80 -9.28
N THR A 272 -12.52 -22.82 -7.95
CA THR A 272 -13.14 -21.82 -7.09
C THR A 272 -12.07 -20.91 -6.47
N ALA A 273 -12.40 -19.63 -6.23
CA ALA A 273 -11.48 -18.61 -5.74
C ALA A 273 -12.02 -17.86 -4.50
N GLU A 274 -12.83 -18.53 -3.66
CA GLU A 274 -13.49 -17.89 -2.53
C GLU A 274 -13.10 -18.49 -1.17
N LEU A 275 -12.12 -19.39 -1.13
CA LEU A 275 -11.78 -20.14 0.06
C LEU A 275 -11.26 -19.24 1.19
N LYS A 276 -10.42 -18.26 0.86
CA LYS A 276 -9.91 -17.22 1.77
C LYS A 276 -9.69 -15.95 0.97
N SER A 277 -10.26 -14.85 1.40
CA SER A 277 -10.08 -13.54 0.78
C SER A 277 -9.62 -12.53 1.82
N ILE A 278 -8.56 -11.79 1.51
CA ILE A 278 -8.00 -10.75 2.35
C ILE A 278 -7.88 -9.48 1.50
N ASN A 279 -8.45 -8.36 1.97
CA ASN A 279 -8.32 -7.05 1.34
C ASN A 279 -8.00 -6.02 2.42
N CYS A 280 -6.77 -5.51 2.45
CA CYS A 280 -6.28 -4.61 3.48
C CYS A 280 -5.60 -3.36 2.91
N HIS A 281 -5.85 -2.20 3.55
CA HIS A 281 -5.13 -0.96 3.27
C HIS A 281 -3.80 -0.90 4.02
N HIS A 282 -2.85 -0.11 3.51
CA HIS A 282 -1.61 0.25 4.21
C HIS A 282 -1.23 1.74 4.12
N ASN A 283 -2.00 2.55 3.39
CA ASN A 283 -1.92 4.01 3.40
C ASN A 283 -3.31 4.58 3.70
N TYR A 284 -3.59 4.82 4.97
CA TYR A 284 -4.93 5.23 5.38
C TYR A 284 -4.94 5.84 6.79
N VAL A 285 -6.06 6.44 7.16
CA VAL A 285 -6.34 6.88 8.52
C VAL A 285 -7.63 6.24 9.02
N ALA A 286 -7.66 5.91 10.30
CA ALA A 286 -8.86 5.40 10.96
C ALA A 286 -8.99 5.97 12.38
N ARG A 287 -10.23 6.19 12.84
CA ARG A 287 -10.51 6.46 14.25
C ARG A 287 -10.46 5.14 15.01
N GLU A 288 -9.60 5.06 16.01
CA GLU A 288 -9.39 3.86 16.81
C GLU A 288 -9.33 4.21 18.30
N SER A 289 -9.69 3.25 19.16
CA SER A 289 -9.53 3.39 20.61
C SER A 289 -8.22 2.73 21.05
N HIS A 290 -7.31 3.53 21.60
CA HIS A 290 -6.04 3.06 22.15
C HIS A 290 -5.83 3.67 23.53
N PHE A 291 -5.45 2.83 24.50
CA PHE A 291 -5.16 3.26 25.89
C PHE A 291 -6.30 4.09 26.50
N GLY A 292 -7.56 3.73 26.20
CA GLY A 292 -8.74 4.44 26.70
C GLY A 292 -9.02 5.80 26.05
N GLN A 293 -8.38 6.12 24.94
CA GLN A 293 -8.57 7.35 24.18
C GLN A 293 -8.95 7.06 22.74
N ASN A 294 -9.85 7.89 22.18
CA ASN A 294 -10.13 7.88 20.75
C ASN A 294 -9.06 8.73 20.04
N VAL A 295 -8.38 8.14 19.08
CA VAL A 295 -7.29 8.76 18.31
C VAL A 295 -7.49 8.49 16.82
N LEU A 296 -6.92 9.36 16.00
CA LEU A 296 -6.75 9.11 14.57
C LEU A 296 -5.42 8.37 14.39
N VAL A 297 -5.48 7.13 13.95
CA VAL A 297 -4.29 6.34 13.64
C VAL A 297 -4.01 6.45 12.15
N THR A 298 -2.99 7.20 11.80
CA THR A 298 -2.51 7.30 10.42
C THR A 298 -1.46 6.23 10.18
N ARG A 299 -1.68 5.39 9.17
CA ARG A 299 -0.74 4.37 8.69
C ARG A 299 -0.26 4.74 7.31
N LYS A 300 1.05 4.92 7.18
CA LYS A 300 1.73 5.12 5.90
C LYS A 300 2.72 3.99 5.68
N GLY A 301 2.37 3.07 4.78
CA GLY A 301 3.12 1.83 4.60
C GLY A 301 3.08 0.95 5.86
N ALA A 302 1.91 0.83 6.48
CA ALA A 302 1.69 -0.07 7.61
C ALA A 302 0.29 -0.66 7.58
N VAL A 303 0.16 -1.92 7.95
CA VAL A 303 -1.10 -2.69 7.96
C VAL A 303 -1.63 -2.78 9.38
N ARG A 304 -2.96 -2.74 9.54
CA ARG A 304 -3.59 -3.05 10.83
C ARG A 304 -3.42 -4.53 11.16
N ALA A 305 -3.01 -4.79 12.41
CA ALA A 305 -2.70 -6.12 12.92
C ALA A 305 -3.30 -6.33 14.33
N ARG A 306 -4.60 -6.06 14.49
CA ARG A 306 -5.35 -6.43 15.71
C ARG A 306 -5.30 -7.94 15.87
N GLU A 307 -5.56 -8.42 17.07
CA GLU A 307 -5.64 -9.85 17.31
C GLU A 307 -6.64 -10.51 16.33
N GLY A 308 -6.15 -11.45 15.53
CA GLY A 308 -6.93 -12.18 14.53
C GLY A 308 -7.09 -11.49 13.18
N ASP A 309 -6.74 -10.20 13.02
CA ASP A 309 -6.77 -9.53 11.71
C ASP A 309 -5.85 -10.25 10.72
N MET A 310 -6.36 -10.55 9.54
CA MET A 310 -5.55 -11.10 8.46
C MET A 310 -4.92 -9.97 7.64
N GLY A 311 -3.65 -10.13 7.28
CA GLY A 311 -2.88 -9.17 6.51
C GLY A 311 -1.98 -9.83 5.47
N ILE A 312 -1.41 -9.00 4.60
CA ILE A 312 -0.51 -9.44 3.54
C ILE A 312 0.76 -8.60 3.62
N ILE A 313 1.91 -9.26 3.67
CA ILE A 313 3.23 -8.62 3.66
C ILE A 313 4.01 -9.15 2.46
N PRO A 314 3.99 -8.44 1.31
CA PRO A 314 4.71 -8.86 0.13
C PRO A 314 6.22 -8.64 0.29
N GLY A 315 6.99 -9.58 -0.26
CA GLY A 315 8.39 -9.38 -0.57
C GLY A 315 8.59 -8.56 -1.86
N SER A 316 9.76 -8.65 -2.44
CA SER A 316 10.03 -8.17 -3.79
C SER A 316 9.80 -9.28 -4.82
N MET A 317 9.81 -8.96 -6.12
CA MET A 317 9.79 -9.98 -7.18
C MET A 317 10.87 -11.05 -6.94
N GLY A 318 10.49 -12.33 -6.97
CA GLY A 318 11.43 -13.44 -6.69
C GLY A 318 11.73 -13.69 -5.20
N ALA A 319 11.25 -12.84 -4.27
CA ALA A 319 11.29 -13.09 -2.84
C ALA A 319 9.93 -13.64 -2.35
N ARG A 320 9.93 -14.18 -1.11
CA ARG A 320 8.69 -14.67 -0.49
C ARG A 320 7.75 -13.53 -0.13
N SER A 321 6.45 -13.82 -0.13
CA SER A 321 5.41 -12.99 0.47
C SER A 321 4.72 -13.76 1.59
N TYR A 322 4.01 -13.07 2.48
CA TYR A 322 3.44 -13.69 3.65
C TYR A 322 1.98 -13.30 3.84
N ILE A 323 1.14 -14.30 4.10
CA ILE A 323 -0.17 -14.11 4.73
C ILE A 323 0.05 -14.19 6.22
N VAL A 324 -0.38 -13.16 6.94
CA VAL A 324 -0.13 -13.03 8.37
C VAL A 324 -1.41 -12.84 9.16
N ARG A 325 -1.34 -13.18 10.46
CA ARG A 325 -2.38 -12.87 11.43
C ARG A 325 -1.82 -11.94 12.50
N GLY A 326 -2.53 -10.85 12.76
CA GLY A 326 -2.18 -9.86 13.78
C GLY A 326 -2.24 -10.45 15.20
N LYS A 327 -1.33 -10.00 16.06
CA LYS A 327 -1.24 -10.37 17.48
C LYS A 327 -1.79 -9.29 18.42
N GLY A 328 -2.30 -8.18 17.89
CA GLY A 328 -2.90 -7.11 18.69
C GLY A 328 -1.90 -6.40 19.62
N ASN A 329 -0.65 -6.20 19.18
CA ASN A 329 0.35 -5.54 20.00
C ASN A 329 0.00 -4.05 20.19
N PRO A 330 -0.30 -3.58 21.42
CA PRO A 330 -0.69 -2.19 21.66
C PRO A 330 0.48 -1.21 21.46
N GLU A 331 1.73 -1.66 21.60
CA GLU A 331 2.91 -0.82 21.46
C GLU A 331 3.11 -0.34 20.01
N SER A 332 2.64 -1.12 19.03
CA SER A 332 2.60 -0.76 17.61
C SER A 332 1.28 -0.12 17.16
N PHE A 333 0.38 0.20 18.10
CA PHE A 333 -1.02 0.59 17.79
C PHE A 333 -1.71 -0.45 16.90
N ASN A 334 -1.53 -1.74 17.24
CA ASN A 334 -2.05 -2.88 16.49
C ASN A 334 -1.67 -2.80 15.00
N SER A 335 -0.39 -2.65 14.71
CA SER A 335 0.11 -2.48 13.34
C SER A 335 1.33 -3.33 13.07
N CYS A 336 1.57 -3.62 11.78
CA CYS A 336 2.74 -4.32 11.28
C CYS A 336 3.23 -3.70 9.97
N SER A 337 4.36 -4.16 9.43
CA SER A 337 4.88 -3.71 8.14
C SER A 337 3.91 -4.01 6.99
N HIS A 338 4.05 -3.26 5.89
CA HIS A 338 3.25 -3.45 4.68
C HIS A 338 3.98 -4.24 3.59
N GLY A 339 5.27 -4.49 3.74
CA GLY A 339 6.10 -5.17 2.76
C GLY A 339 7.56 -5.24 3.18
N ALA A 340 8.45 -5.46 2.22
CA ALA A 340 9.89 -5.50 2.46
C ALA A 340 10.48 -4.12 2.77
N GLY A 341 9.91 -3.05 2.23
CA GLY A 341 10.49 -1.72 2.25
C GLY A 341 11.69 -1.58 1.32
N ARG A 342 11.90 -0.40 0.78
CA ARG A 342 13.03 -0.14 -0.11
C ARG A 342 14.33 0.05 0.68
N ALA A 343 15.42 -0.51 0.15
CA ALA A 343 16.78 -0.29 0.64
C ALA A 343 17.48 0.86 -0.09
N MET A 344 16.93 1.30 -1.24
CA MET A 344 17.44 2.41 -2.04
C MET A 344 16.36 3.04 -2.89
N SER A 345 16.61 4.27 -3.39
CA SER A 345 15.69 4.97 -4.28
C SER A 345 15.56 4.26 -5.64
N ARG A 346 14.44 4.52 -6.38
CA ARG A 346 14.25 4.01 -7.75
C ARG A 346 15.39 4.44 -8.68
N HIS A 347 15.82 5.69 -8.55
CA HIS A 347 16.92 6.23 -9.36
C HIS A 347 18.24 5.51 -9.08
N GLU A 348 18.55 5.23 -7.83
CA GLU A 348 19.73 4.48 -7.44
C GLU A 348 19.69 3.03 -7.95
N ALA A 349 18.53 2.38 -7.84
CA ALA A 349 18.34 1.03 -8.37
C ALA A 349 18.59 0.96 -9.88
N LYS A 350 18.06 1.92 -10.67
CA LYS A 350 18.29 2.00 -12.12
C LYS A 350 19.74 2.25 -12.51
N LYS A 351 20.54 2.89 -11.63
CA LYS A 351 21.98 3.07 -11.84
C LYS A 351 22.78 1.84 -11.47
N ARG A 352 22.33 1.09 -10.47
CA ARG A 352 23.09 0.01 -9.83
C ARG A 352 22.87 -1.34 -10.49
N PHE A 353 21.67 -1.61 -11.01
CA PHE A 353 21.31 -2.90 -11.56
C PHE A 353 21.12 -2.86 -13.08
N THR A 354 21.43 -3.99 -13.72
CA THR A 354 21.21 -4.23 -15.14
C THR A 354 20.00 -5.12 -15.39
N VAL A 355 19.60 -5.28 -16.66
CA VAL A 355 18.56 -6.25 -17.07
C VAL A 355 18.98 -7.68 -16.73
N GLU A 356 20.28 -8.01 -16.90
CA GLU A 356 20.84 -9.32 -16.59
C GLU A 356 20.77 -9.63 -15.08
N ASP A 357 21.02 -8.63 -14.24
CA ASP A 357 20.83 -8.77 -12.78
C ASP A 357 19.37 -9.06 -12.44
N HIS A 358 18.44 -8.34 -13.07
CA HIS A 358 17.00 -8.54 -12.88
C HIS A 358 16.58 -9.95 -13.32
N ILE A 359 17.00 -10.42 -14.49
CA ILE A 359 16.73 -11.77 -15.00
C ILE A 359 17.19 -12.83 -14.00
N ARG A 360 18.43 -12.71 -13.51
CA ARG A 360 19.00 -13.67 -12.54
C ARG A 360 18.24 -13.68 -11.22
N MET A 361 17.84 -12.51 -10.71
CA MET A 361 17.16 -12.39 -9.43
C MET A 361 15.67 -12.74 -9.48
N THR A 362 15.10 -12.84 -10.68
CA THR A 362 13.70 -13.25 -10.91
C THR A 362 13.61 -14.61 -11.61
N GLU A 363 14.66 -15.44 -11.49
CA GLU A 363 14.67 -16.81 -12.01
C GLU A 363 13.49 -17.60 -11.39
N GLY A 364 12.77 -18.34 -12.23
CA GLY A 364 11.58 -19.11 -11.83
C GLY A 364 10.30 -18.29 -11.70
N VAL A 365 10.32 -16.98 -11.97
CA VAL A 365 9.13 -16.13 -12.03
C VAL A 365 8.87 -15.71 -13.47
N GLU A 366 7.67 -15.98 -13.98
CA GLU A 366 7.19 -15.46 -15.27
C GLU A 366 6.81 -13.98 -15.09
N CYS A 367 7.64 -13.09 -15.60
CA CYS A 367 7.46 -11.63 -15.47
C CYS A 367 8.14 -10.89 -16.61
N ARG A 368 7.90 -9.58 -16.72
CA ARG A 368 8.66 -8.69 -17.60
C ARG A 368 10.12 -8.66 -17.18
N LYS A 369 11.02 -8.74 -18.18
CA LYS A 369 12.48 -8.75 -18.00
C LYS A 369 13.14 -7.72 -18.91
N ASP A 370 12.71 -6.45 -18.76
CA ASP A 370 13.17 -5.32 -19.56
C ASP A 370 13.66 -4.13 -18.69
N ALA A 371 14.14 -3.07 -19.34
CA ALA A 371 14.72 -1.91 -18.67
C ALA A 371 13.68 -1.10 -17.85
N GLU A 372 12.39 -1.23 -18.11
CA GLU A 372 11.35 -0.45 -17.43
C GLU A 372 11.10 -0.94 -15.99
N VAL A 373 11.43 -2.21 -15.70
CA VAL A 373 11.21 -2.84 -14.37
C VAL A 373 12.47 -2.95 -13.51
N ILE A 374 13.63 -2.45 -13.96
CA ILE A 374 14.90 -2.56 -13.22
C ILE A 374 14.82 -1.94 -11.81
N ASP A 375 14.08 -0.86 -11.63
CA ASP A 375 13.92 -0.23 -10.31
C ASP A 375 13.11 -1.07 -9.31
N GLU A 376 12.48 -2.14 -9.77
CA GLU A 376 11.76 -3.12 -8.95
C GLU A 376 12.56 -4.42 -8.72
N THR A 377 13.83 -4.45 -9.12
CA THR A 377 14.74 -5.59 -8.90
C THR A 377 14.81 -5.97 -7.42
N PRO A 378 14.80 -7.26 -7.05
CA PRO A 378 14.77 -7.72 -5.66
C PRO A 378 15.78 -7.05 -4.72
N ALA A 379 17.02 -6.85 -5.17
CA ALA A 379 18.08 -6.23 -4.36
C ALA A 379 17.87 -4.71 -4.09
N ALA A 380 16.84 -4.07 -4.66
CA ALA A 380 16.43 -2.71 -4.32
C ALA A 380 15.63 -2.62 -3.01
N TYR A 381 15.30 -3.78 -2.42
CA TYR A 381 14.48 -3.93 -1.23
C TYR A 381 15.25 -4.52 -0.06
N LYS A 382 14.78 -4.27 1.17
CA LYS A 382 15.30 -4.93 2.37
C LYS A 382 15.03 -6.44 2.31
N PRO A 383 15.87 -7.29 2.91
CA PRO A 383 15.59 -8.72 3.01
C PRO A 383 14.30 -8.96 3.79
N ILE A 384 13.29 -9.53 3.15
CA ILE A 384 11.96 -9.72 3.76
C ILE A 384 12.02 -10.60 5.01
N ASP A 385 12.89 -11.61 5.04
CA ASP A 385 13.04 -12.49 6.20
C ASP A 385 13.55 -11.72 7.44
N ALA A 386 14.42 -10.73 7.26
CA ALA A 386 14.86 -9.84 8.33
C ALA A 386 13.73 -8.92 8.83
N VAL A 387 12.92 -8.40 7.91
CA VAL A 387 11.72 -7.62 8.23
C VAL A 387 10.73 -8.44 9.04
N MET A 388 10.47 -9.69 8.64
CA MET A 388 9.56 -10.59 9.36
C MET A 388 10.09 -10.97 10.75
N ALA A 389 11.40 -11.25 10.87
CA ALA A 389 12.02 -11.59 12.15
C ALA A 389 11.94 -10.42 13.14
N ALA A 390 12.10 -9.17 12.67
CA ALA A 390 12.06 -7.98 13.52
C ALA A 390 10.66 -7.65 14.08
N GLN A 391 9.59 -8.25 13.54
CA GLN A 391 8.19 -8.03 13.96
C GLN A 391 7.47 -9.32 14.40
N ALA A 392 8.20 -10.30 14.86
CA ALA A 392 7.64 -11.58 15.32
C ALA A 392 6.64 -11.43 16.49
N ASP A 393 6.68 -10.31 17.21
CA ASP A 393 5.72 -9.96 18.27
C ASP A 393 4.47 -9.22 17.75
N LEU A 394 4.46 -8.76 16.49
CA LEU A 394 3.34 -8.06 15.87
C LEU A 394 2.41 -8.98 15.10
N VAL A 395 2.95 -10.00 14.44
CA VAL A 395 2.22 -10.93 13.59
C VAL A 395 2.73 -12.36 13.72
N GLU A 396 1.87 -13.33 13.38
CA GLU A 396 2.26 -14.72 13.08
C GLU A 396 2.11 -14.98 11.58
N VAL A 397 2.98 -15.81 11.02
CA VAL A 397 2.90 -16.26 9.63
C VAL A 397 1.86 -17.36 9.52
N VAL A 398 0.86 -17.16 8.66
CA VAL A 398 -0.19 -18.17 8.37
C VAL A 398 0.16 -18.94 7.10
N HIS A 399 0.62 -18.24 6.04
CA HIS A 399 1.10 -18.85 4.81
C HIS A 399 2.35 -18.12 4.32
N THR A 400 3.27 -18.88 3.75
CA THR A 400 4.43 -18.37 3.03
C THR A 400 4.18 -18.58 1.53
N LEU A 401 4.17 -17.50 0.78
CA LEU A 401 3.85 -17.50 -0.65
C LEU A 401 5.12 -17.34 -1.48
N ARG A 402 5.23 -18.14 -2.56
CA ARG A 402 6.27 -18.05 -3.59
C ARG A 402 5.64 -17.61 -4.90
N GLN A 403 6.09 -16.51 -5.48
CA GLN A 403 5.59 -16.04 -6.76
C GLN A 403 6.00 -16.99 -7.88
N VAL A 404 5.10 -17.20 -8.83
CA VAL A 404 5.37 -17.92 -10.09
C VAL A 404 5.03 -17.07 -11.31
N VAL A 405 4.12 -16.09 -11.18
CA VAL A 405 3.83 -15.06 -12.19
C VAL A 405 3.81 -13.69 -11.52
N CYS A 406 4.34 -12.67 -12.20
CA CYS A 406 4.23 -11.27 -11.78
C CYS A 406 3.93 -10.36 -12.98
N VAL A 407 2.80 -9.65 -12.92
CA VAL A 407 2.43 -8.56 -13.83
C VAL A 407 2.72 -7.23 -13.16
N LYS A 408 3.50 -6.40 -13.84
CA LYS A 408 3.86 -5.03 -13.41
C LYS A 408 3.21 -3.99 -14.31
N GLY A 409 2.78 -2.90 -13.68
CA GLY A 409 2.23 -1.76 -14.37
C GLY A 409 3.26 -0.75 -14.91
#